data_30b45379fbb165042112ccf5bfc472e2
#
_entry.id   30b45379fbb165042112ccf5bfc472e2
#
_cell.length_a   1.000
_cell.length_b   1.000
_cell.length_c   1.000
_cell.angle_alpha   90.00
_cell.angle_beta   90.00
_cell.angle_gamma   90.00
#
_symmetry.space_group_name_H-M   'P 1'
#
loop_
_entity.id
_entity.type
_entity.pdbx_description
1 polymer ?
#
loop_
_entity_poly.entity_id
_entity_poly.type
_entity_poly.pdbx_seq_one_letter_code
_entity_poly.pdbx_strand_id
1 'polypeptide(L)'
;MVKGKIIEYLKALSREEFERLNDFLHSPVFINSKTARAFYSFAKKKKRDDRIIEFTWKDISDYVYKGEKYNENRVMKLVSDFCKILERYFEFLIFEKDERYRKNALLQSLRKRELKKHFQKE
;
A
#
# COMPACT_ATOMS: atom_id res chain seq x y z
N MET A 1 21.57 -6.62 7.19
CA MET A 1 20.51 -5.59 7.18
C MET A 1 19.75 -5.67 5.86
N VAL A 2 18.44 -5.60 5.92
CA VAL A 2 17.61 -5.67 4.71
C VAL A 2 17.76 -4.38 3.90
N LYS A 3 18.10 -4.53 2.63
CA LYS A 3 18.25 -3.42 1.68
C LYS A 3 17.44 -3.73 0.43
N GLY A 4 17.25 -2.74 -0.43
CA GLY A 4 16.64 -2.91 -1.74
C GLY A 4 15.20 -2.44 -1.80
N LYS A 5 14.44 -3.05 -2.72
CA LYS A 5 13.09 -2.57 -3.06
C LYS A 5 12.15 -2.40 -1.88
N ILE A 6 12.16 -3.35 -0.93
CA ILE A 6 11.22 -3.29 0.19
C ILE A 6 11.42 -2.02 1.03
N ILE A 7 12.65 -1.66 1.30
CA ILE A 7 12.95 -0.45 2.08
C ILE A 7 12.56 0.80 1.29
N GLU A 8 12.91 0.83 0.01
CA GLU A 8 12.57 1.96 -0.86
C GLU A 8 11.05 2.14 -0.97
N TYR A 9 10.32 1.04 -1.15
CA TYR A 9 8.86 1.09 -1.24
C TYR A 9 8.22 1.56 0.06
N LEU A 10 8.68 1.06 1.19
CA LEU A 10 8.15 1.48 2.49
C LEU A 10 8.44 2.95 2.78
N LYS A 11 9.63 3.44 2.38
CA LYS A 11 9.99 4.85 2.53
C LYS A 11 9.19 5.76 1.61
N ALA A 12 8.79 5.25 0.44
CA ALA A 12 8.02 6.02 -0.53
C ALA A 12 6.59 6.30 -0.09
N LEU A 13 6.05 5.49 0.82
CA LEU A 13 4.70 5.66 1.32
C LEU A 13 4.65 6.78 2.36
N SER A 14 3.68 7.68 2.24
CA SER A 14 3.39 8.63 3.29
C SER A 14 2.77 7.91 4.48
N ARG A 15 2.71 8.57 5.63
CA ARG A 15 2.09 8.02 6.83
C ARG A 15 0.65 7.58 6.57
N GLU A 16 -0.12 8.44 5.91
CA GLU A 16 -1.51 8.17 5.57
C GLU A 16 -1.63 6.99 4.61
N GLU A 17 -0.80 6.96 3.57
CA GLU A 17 -0.78 5.86 2.60
C GLU A 17 -0.42 4.54 3.28
N PHE A 18 0.54 4.57 4.19
CA PHE A 18 0.94 3.38 4.93
C PHE A 18 -0.19 2.86 5.83
N GLU A 19 -0.91 3.75 6.49
CA GLU A 19 -2.05 3.37 7.33
C GLU A 19 -3.18 2.78 6.48
N ARG A 20 -3.46 3.33 5.31
CA ARG A 20 -4.48 2.83 4.39
C ARG A 20 -4.10 1.49 3.76
N LEU A 21 -2.82 1.16 3.72
CA LEU A 21 -2.35 -0.14 3.23
C LEU A 21 -2.98 -1.29 4.02
N ASN A 22 -3.24 -1.10 5.30
CA ASN A 22 -3.89 -2.11 6.12
C ASN A 22 -5.25 -2.52 5.55
N ASP A 23 -6.06 -1.55 5.13
CA ASP A 23 -7.36 -1.82 4.52
C ASP A 23 -7.21 -2.56 3.19
N PHE A 24 -6.21 -2.18 2.40
CA PHE A 24 -5.91 -2.85 1.13
C PHE A 24 -5.53 -4.32 1.36
N LEU A 25 -4.75 -4.60 2.39
CA LEU A 25 -4.33 -5.97 2.73
C LEU A 25 -5.50 -6.84 3.22
N HIS A 26 -6.57 -6.23 3.72
CA HIS A 26 -7.78 -6.93 4.16
C HIS A 26 -8.81 -7.09 3.05
N SER A 27 -8.49 -6.64 1.84
CA SER A 27 -9.36 -6.79 0.68
C SER A 27 -9.52 -8.28 0.33
N PRO A 28 -10.68 -8.68 -0.27
CA PRO A 28 -10.92 -10.09 -0.66
C PRO A 28 -9.84 -10.69 -1.56
N VAL A 29 -9.13 -9.85 -2.31
CA VAL A 29 -8.03 -10.30 -3.19
C VAL A 29 -6.87 -10.90 -2.40
N PHE A 30 -6.70 -10.51 -1.13
CA PHE A 30 -5.59 -10.94 -0.29
C PHE A 30 -6.01 -11.77 0.92
N ILE A 31 -7.17 -12.41 0.86
CA ILE A 31 -7.78 -13.15 1.99
C ILE A 31 -6.82 -14.12 2.68
N ASN A 32 -5.94 -14.77 1.92
CA ASN A 32 -5.07 -15.82 2.45
C ASN A 32 -3.68 -15.33 2.85
N SER A 33 -3.45 -14.02 2.89
CA SER A 33 -2.13 -13.46 3.18
C SER A 33 -1.93 -13.12 4.65
N LYS A 34 -2.02 -14.12 5.53
CA LYS A 34 -1.73 -13.93 6.96
C LYS A 34 -0.30 -13.44 7.16
N THR A 35 0.65 -13.98 6.40
CA THR A 35 2.04 -13.57 6.48
C THR A 35 2.27 -12.14 6.01
N ALA A 36 1.54 -11.71 4.97
CA ALA A 36 1.61 -10.33 4.50
C ALA A 36 1.11 -9.36 5.58
N ARG A 37 0.00 -9.69 6.25
CA ARG A 37 -0.53 -8.88 7.34
C ARG A 37 0.41 -8.85 8.54
N ALA A 38 1.05 -9.98 8.84
CA ALA A 38 2.04 -10.05 9.91
C ALA A 38 3.26 -9.21 9.57
N PHE A 39 3.70 -9.23 8.33
CA PHE A 39 4.80 -8.39 7.87
C PHE A 39 4.43 -6.89 7.95
N TYR A 40 3.21 -6.54 7.58
CA TYR A 40 2.73 -5.18 7.71
C TYR A 40 2.78 -4.71 9.17
N SER A 41 2.33 -5.54 10.10
CA SER A 41 2.39 -5.23 11.54
C SER A 41 3.82 -5.03 12.01
N PHE A 42 4.75 -5.86 11.52
CA PHE A 42 6.17 -5.72 11.80
C PHE A 42 6.70 -4.39 11.28
N ALA A 43 6.41 -4.05 10.03
CA ALA A 43 6.83 -2.81 9.42
C ALA A 43 6.26 -1.59 10.15
N LYS A 44 5.02 -1.69 10.61
CA LYS A 44 4.37 -0.63 11.38
C LYS A 44 5.11 -0.35 12.68
N LYS A 45 5.59 -1.38 13.36
CA LYS A 45 6.39 -1.22 14.58
C LYS A 45 7.75 -0.61 14.29
N LYS A 46 8.31 -0.88 13.13
CA LYS A 46 9.63 -0.38 12.74
C LYS A 46 9.59 1.01 12.12
N LYS A 47 8.42 1.43 11.63
CA LYS A 47 8.26 2.76 11.03
C LYS A 47 7.84 3.76 12.11
N ARG A 48 8.69 4.76 12.35
CA ARG A 48 8.40 5.86 13.28
C ARG A 48 8.61 7.19 12.56
N ASP A 49 7.63 8.09 12.70
CA ASP A 49 7.72 9.47 12.19
C ASP A 49 8.20 9.53 10.74
N ASP A 50 7.63 8.69 9.87
CA ASP A 50 7.98 8.57 8.45
C ASP A 50 9.40 8.06 8.21
N ARG A 51 10.06 7.56 9.25
CA ARG A 51 11.37 6.92 9.14
C ARG A 51 11.21 5.41 9.29
N ILE A 52 12.00 4.67 8.52
CA ILE A 52 12.06 3.23 8.68
C ILE A 52 13.31 2.90 9.47
N ILE A 53 13.10 2.22 10.61
CA ILE A 53 14.19 1.72 11.42
C ILE A 53 14.73 0.46 10.74
N GLU A 54 16.04 0.37 10.66
CA GLU A 54 16.71 -0.76 10.03
C GLU A 54 16.37 -2.07 10.72
N PHE A 55 16.21 -3.13 9.94
CA PHE A 55 15.91 -4.46 10.45
C PHE A 55 16.62 -5.52 9.60
N THR A 56 16.76 -6.72 10.15
CA THR A 56 17.39 -7.84 9.48
C THR A 56 16.35 -8.87 9.03
N TRP A 57 16.77 -9.80 8.16
CA TRP A 57 15.92 -10.93 7.77
C TRP A 57 15.49 -11.75 8.99
N LYS A 58 16.38 -11.91 9.95
CA LYS A 58 16.08 -12.64 11.18
C LYS A 58 15.03 -11.92 12.02
N ASP A 59 15.08 -10.60 12.08
CA ASP A 59 14.06 -9.80 12.78
C ASP A 59 12.68 -10.06 12.20
N ILE A 60 12.57 -10.14 10.88
CA ILE A 60 11.32 -10.45 10.20
C ILE A 60 10.87 -11.86 10.57
N SER A 61 11.79 -12.83 10.51
CA SER A 61 11.49 -14.23 10.85
C SER A 61 11.01 -14.37 12.29
N ASP A 62 11.67 -13.71 13.22
CA ASP A 62 11.32 -13.78 14.64
C ASP A 62 9.93 -13.23 14.91
N TYR A 63 9.49 -12.25 14.14
CA TYR A 63 8.17 -11.67 14.30
C TYR A 63 7.08 -12.45 13.55
N VAL A 64 7.31 -12.73 12.26
CA VAL A 64 6.30 -13.35 11.40
C VAL A 64 6.20 -14.84 11.63
N TYR A 65 7.33 -15.50 11.80
CA TYR A 65 7.43 -16.95 11.99
C TYR A 65 7.89 -17.27 13.40
N LYS A 66 7.28 -16.64 14.37
CA LYS A 66 7.61 -16.80 15.78
C LYS A 66 7.56 -18.26 16.20
N GLY A 67 8.64 -18.72 16.84
CA GLY A 67 8.74 -20.10 17.32
C GLY A 67 9.19 -21.10 16.28
N GLU A 68 9.37 -20.68 15.03
CA GLU A 68 9.84 -21.55 13.96
C GLU A 68 11.32 -21.34 13.69
N LYS A 69 11.94 -22.36 13.13
CA LYS A 69 13.36 -22.31 12.76
C LYS A 69 13.56 -21.28 11.66
N TYR A 70 14.62 -20.47 11.78
CA TYR A 70 14.96 -19.48 10.77
C TYR A 70 15.24 -20.13 9.41
N ASN A 71 14.58 -19.61 8.37
CA ASN A 71 14.77 -20.04 6.99
C ASN A 71 14.84 -18.78 6.13
N GLU A 72 16.05 -18.46 5.68
CA GLU A 72 16.31 -17.25 4.90
C GLU A 72 15.50 -17.20 3.61
N ASN A 73 15.43 -18.31 2.88
CA ASN A 73 14.68 -18.37 1.63
C ASN A 73 13.20 -18.07 1.82
N ARG A 74 12.64 -18.53 2.92
CA ARG A 74 11.24 -18.31 3.25
C ARG A 74 10.97 -16.83 3.54
N VAL A 75 11.87 -16.18 4.28
CA VAL A 75 11.78 -14.76 4.59
C VAL A 75 11.96 -13.93 3.32
N MET A 76 12.93 -14.28 2.49
CA MET A 76 13.17 -13.59 1.22
C MET A 76 11.95 -13.69 0.30
N LYS A 77 11.31 -14.85 0.25
CA LYS A 77 10.09 -15.04 -0.53
C LYS A 77 8.96 -14.17 0.00
N LEU A 78 8.79 -14.12 1.32
CA LEU A 78 7.79 -13.28 1.96
C LEU A 78 7.98 -11.80 1.57
N VAL A 79 9.21 -11.30 1.67
CA VAL A 79 9.54 -9.93 1.33
C VAL A 79 9.30 -9.66 -0.16
N SER A 80 9.69 -10.59 -1.02
CA SER A 80 9.46 -10.48 -2.46
C SER A 80 7.96 -10.43 -2.78
N ASP A 81 7.17 -11.28 -2.16
CA ASP A 81 5.71 -11.31 -2.34
C ASP A 81 5.09 -10.01 -1.83
N PHE A 82 5.57 -9.50 -0.71
CA PHE A 82 5.08 -8.22 -0.17
C PHE A 82 5.43 -7.05 -1.08
N CYS A 83 6.61 -7.07 -1.72
CA CYS A 83 6.96 -6.06 -2.72
C CYS A 83 5.97 -6.05 -3.88
N LYS A 84 5.53 -7.23 -4.33
CA LYS A 84 4.52 -7.33 -5.39
C LYS A 84 3.18 -6.75 -4.94
N ILE A 85 2.82 -6.97 -3.69
CA ILE A 85 1.60 -6.39 -3.11
C ILE A 85 1.72 -4.86 -3.09
N LEU A 86 2.87 -4.34 -2.68
CA LEU A 86 3.11 -2.90 -2.67
C LEU A 86 3.06 -2.30 -4.06
N GLU A 87 3.58 -3.00 -5.07
CA GLU A 87 3.50 -2.54 -6.46
C GLU A 87 2.03 -2.41 -6.90
N ARG A 88 1.19 -3.38 -6.55
CA ARG A 88 -0.25 -3.30 -6.83
C ARG A 88 -0.91 -2.16 -6.05
N TYR A 89 -0.48 -1.95 -4.82
CA TYR A 89 -1.00 -0.85 -4.01
C TYR A 89 -0.64 0.51 -4.62
N PHE A 90 0.58 0.68 -5.10
CA PHE A 90 0.98 1.90 -5.80
C PHE A 90 0.14 2.13 -7.05
N GLU A 91 -0.11 1.08 -7.85
CA GLU A 91 -0.99 1.18 -9.00
C GLU A 91 -2.41 1.58 -8.59
N PHE A 92 -2.91 0.99 -7.52
CA PHE A 92 -4.22 1.33 -6.98
C PHE A 92 -4.29 2.80 -6.55
N LEU A 93 -3.26 3.31 -5.89
CA LEU A 93 -3.22 4.71 -5.47
C LEU A 93 -3.22 5.66 -6.67
N ILE A 94 -2.47 5.34 -7.70
CA ILE A 94 -2.44 6.13 -8.94
C ILE A 94 -3.81 6.11 -9.61
N PHE A 95 -4.41 4.93 -9.74
CA PHE A 95 -5.74 4.75 -10.34
C PHE A 95 -6.80 5.53 -9.57
N GLU A 96 -6.79 5.45 -8.25
CA GLU A 96 -7.74 6.18 -7.40
C GLU A 96 -7.62 7.68 -7.61
N LYS A 97 -6.40 8.19 -7.68
CA LYS A 97 -6.14 9.61 -7.92
C LYS A 97 -6.64 10.06 -9.28
N ASP A 98 -6.36 9.27 -10.33
CA ASP A 98 -6.80 9.56 -11.69
C ASP A 98 -8.32 9.52 -11.80
N GLU A 99 -8.96 8.57 -11.13
CA GLU A 99 -10.41 8.44 -11.15
C GLU A 99 -11.09 9.61 -10.45
N ARG A 100 -10.55 10.08 -9.33
CA ARG A 100 -11.04 11.29 -8.66
C ARG A 100 -10.92 12.50 -9.57
N TYR A 101 -9.81 12.64 -10.25
CA TYR A 101 -9.60 13.73 -11.19
C TYR A 101 -10.61 13.67 -12.32
N ARG A 102 -10.82 12.50 -12.91
CA ARG A 102 -11.80 12.30 -13.99
C ARG A 102 -13.21 12.61 -13.53
N LYS A 103 -13.60 12.17 -12.36
CA LYS A 103 -14.93 12.46 -11.80
C LYS A 103 -15.13 13.95 -11.60
N ASN A 104 -14.17 14.65 -11.05
CA ASN A 104 -14.25 16.09 -10.86
C ASN A 104 -14.35 16.84 -12.19
N ALA A 105 -13.55 16.43 -13.17
CA ALA A 105 -13.59 17.03 -14.51
C ALA A 105 -14.95 16.80 -15.17
N LEU A 106 -15.51 15.59 -15.03
CA LEU A 106 -16.82 15.25 -15.57
C LEU A 106 -17.92 16.08 -14.90
N LEU A 107 -17.90 16.17 -13.58
CA LEU A 107 -18.89 16.97 -12.85
C LEU A 107 -18.86 18.44 -13.25
N GLN A 108 -17.68 19.02 -13.40
CA GLN A 108 -17.53 20.38 -13.85
C GLN A 108 -18.06 20.57 -15.26
N SER A 109 -17.80 19.63 -16.16
CA SER A 109 -18.30 19.64 -17.53
C SER A 109 -19.82 19.57 -17.56
N LEU A 110 -20.41 18.68 -16.75
CA LEU A 110 -21.87 18.55 -16.64
C LEU A 110 -22.51 19.80 -16.10
N ARG A 111 -21.93 20.42 -15.09
CA ARG A 111 -22.43 21.70 -14.52
C ARG A 111 -22.44 22.81 -15.55
N LYS A 112 -21.38 22.91 -16.34
CA LYS A 112 -21.31 23.90 -17.42
C LYS A 112 -22.39 23.67 -18.48
N ARG A 113 -22.62 22.39 -18.82
CA ARG A 113 -23.66 22.03 -19.81
C ARG A 113 -25.07 22.32 -19.27
N GLU A 114 -25.32 22.04 -18.01
CA GLU A 114 -26.61 22.34 -17.37
C GLU A 114 -26.89 23.83 -17.37
N LEU A 115 -25.91 24.62 -17.00
CA LEU A 115 -26.03 26.08 -17.02
C LEU A 115 -26.32 26.57 -18.44
N LYS A 116 -25.63 26.00 -19.42
CA LYS A 116 -25.82 26.39 -20.82
C LYS A 116 -27.22 26.03 -21.31
N LYS A 117 -27.73 24.84 -20.96
CA LYS A 117 -29.10 24.44 -21.26
C LYS A 117 -30.14 25.35 -20.58
N HIS A 118 -29.88 25.71 -19.33
CA HIS A 118 -30.76 26.58 -18.58
C HIS A 118 -30.88 27.95 -19.26
N PHE A 119 -29.77 28.52 -19.67
CA PHE A 119 -29.77 29.79 -20.40
C PHE A 119 -30.41 29.69 -21.79
N GLN A 120 -30.30 28.54 -22.44
CA GLN A 120 -30.89 28.36 -23.75
C GLN A 120 -32.41 28.18 -23.70
N LYS A 121 -32.97 27.71 -22.58
CA LYS A 121 -34.41 27.54 -22.43
C LYS A 121 -35.13 28.86 -22.13
N GLU A 122 -34.40 29.82 -21.67
CA GLU A 122 -34.93 31.15 -21.44
C GLU A 122 -34.79 32.03 -22.67
#